data_8e6996d695d82b47a95a9e85dd289cd5
#
_entry.id   8e6996d695d82b47a95a9e85dd289cd5
#
_cell.length_a   1.000
_cell.length_b   1.000
_cell.length_c   1.000
_cell.angle_alpha   90.00
_cell.angle_beta   90.00
_cell.angle_gamma   90.00
#
_symmetry.space_group_name_H-M   'P 1'
#
loop_
_entity.id
_entity.type
_entity.pdbx_description
1 polymer ?
#
loop_
_entity_poly.entity_id
_entity_poly.type
_entity_poly.pdbx_seq_one_letter_code
_entity_poly.pdbx_strand_id
1 'polypeptide(L)'
;MKTWTTALLGGAVMIALVAPAGAQEIKQDLRDLQRDRRDIRNDRRDIREDKRDIREDRKELKDAVKSGDKEEIKDARKDLRADRKDLHTDHKDLRHDRHDRRQDRRELRRDIKDQKQPQ
;
A
#
# COMPACT_ATOMS: atom_id res chain seq x y z
N MET A 1 -45.67 51.45 35.00
CA MET A 1 -45.45 50.01 34.82
C MET A 1 -44.19 49.81 34.04
N LYS A 2 -43.07 49.37 34.64
CA LYS A 2 -41.80 49.20 33.97
C LYS A 2 -41.56 47.71 33.84
N THR A 3 -41.63 47.17 32.62
CA THR A 3 -41.37 45.77 32.31
C THR A 3 -39.87 45.59 32.05
N TRP A 4 -39.21 44.82 32.89
CA TRP A 4 -37.80 44.45 32.73
C TRP A 4 -37.72 43.16 31.95
N THR A 5 -37.24 43.20 30.73
CA THR A 5 -36.91 42.02 29.93
C THR A 5 -35.45 41.62 30.19
N THR A 6 -35.24 40.58 30.95
CA THR A 6 -33.93 39.93 31.14
C THR A 6 -33.61 39.06 29.92
N ALA A 7 -32.68 39.51 29.11
CA ALA A 7 -32.10 38.70 28.03
C ALA A 7 -31.07 37.73 28.62
N LEU A 8 -31.38 36.42 28.64
CA LEU A 8 -30.44 35.34 28.94
C LEU A 8 -29.58 35.09 27.70
N LEU A 9 -28.34 35.60 27.74
CA LEU A 9 -27.29 35.22 26.80
C LEU A 9 -26.78 33.81 27.19
N GLY A 10 -27.33 32.78 26.52
CA GLY A 10 -26.84 31.44 26.59
C GLY A 10 -25.52 31.32 25.83
N GLY A 11 -24.40 31.41 26.53
CA GLY A 11 -23.08 31.14 25.97
C GLY A 11 -22.95 29.63 25.74
N ALA A 12 -23.00 29.18 24.48
CA ALA A 12 -22.65 27.83 24.11
C ALA A 12 -21.13 27.69 24.22
N VAL A 13 -20.66 27.07 25.31
CA VAL A 13 -19.25 26.68 25.45
C VAL A 13 -19.02 25.50 24.51
N MET A 14 -18.46 25.76 23.35
CA MET A 14 -17.95 24.74 22.44
C MET A 14 -16.67 24.16 23.07
N ILE A 15 -16.82 23.06 23.78
CA ILE A 15 -15.66 22.27 24.20
C ILE A 15 -15.13 21.57 22.95
N ALA A 16 -14.14 22.16 22.30
CA ALA A 16 -13.35 21.48 21.29
C ALA A 16 -12.60 20.34 22.00
N LEU A 17 -13.04 19.12 21.85
CA LEU A 17 -12.29 17.92 22.24
C LEU A 17 -11.06 17.83 21.29
N VAL A 18 -9.96 18.48 21.71
CA VAL A 18 -8.68 18.29 21.08
C VAL A 18 -8.22 16.89 21.47
N ALA A 19 -8.34 15.95 20.54
CA ALA A 19 -7.74 14.63 20.72
C ALA A 19 -6.23 14.81 20.92
N PRO A 20 -5.60 14.11 21.87
CA PRO A 20 -4.17 14.23 22.08
C PRO A 20 -3.43 13.87 20.78
N ALA A 21 -2.46 14.69 20.38
CA ALA A 21 -1.73 14.58 19.10
C ALA A 21 -1.23 13.17 18.82
N GLY A 22 -0.70 12.48 19.83
CA GLY A 22 -0.22 11.12 19.72
C GLY A 22 -1.31 10.06 19.38
N ALA A 23 -2.58 10.30 19.72
CA ALA A 23 -3.65 9.39 19.32
C ALA A 23 -3.98 9.50 17.81
N GLN A 24 -3.69 10.65 17.21
CA GLN A 24 -3.85 10.84 15.77
C GLN A 24 -2.70 10.17 15.01
N GLU A 25 -1.47 10.27 15.49
CA GLU A 25 -0.29 9.61 14.92
C GLU A 25 -0.48 8.10 14.90
N ILE A 26 -0.81 7.48 16.02
CA ILE A 26 -1.10 6.03 16.08
C ILE A 26 -2.21 5.60 15.10
N LYS A 27 -3.26 6.42 14.93
CA LYS A 27 -4.31 6.11 13.94
C LYS A 27 -3.81 6.18 12.52
N GLN A 28 -2.89 7.09 12.24
CA GLN A 28 -2.27 7.23 10.93
C GLN A 28 -1.38 6.03 10.64
N ASP A 29 -0.49 5.66 11.54
CA ASP A 29 0.39 4.49 11.45
C ASP A 29 -0.38 3.19 11.22
N LEU A 30 -1.50 3.03 11.92
CA LEU A 30 -2.38 1.88 11.71
C LEU A 30 -2.99 1.84 10.30
N ARG A 31 -3.34 3.01 9.74
CA ARG A 31 -3.86 3.10 8.37
C ARG A 31 -2.76 2.78 7.36
N ASP A 32 -1.56 3.27 7.60
CA ASP A 32 -0.41 3.05 6.72
C ASP A 32 -0.02 1.58 6.73
N LEU A 33 0.05 0.93 7.88
CA LEU A 33 0.21 -0.53 7.98
C LEU A 33 -0.90 -1.34 7.30
N GLN A 34 -2.14 -0.84 7.27
CA GLN A 34 -3.23 -1.49 6.53
C GLN A 34 -3.06 -1.34 5.02
N ARG A 35 -2.57 -0.18 4.58
CA ARG A 35 -2.25 0.09 3.18
C ARG A 35 -1.14 -0.84 2.71
N ASP A 36 -0.01 -0.86 3.41
CA ASP A 36 1.11 -1.75 3.12
C ASP A 36 0.72 -3.23 3.00
N ARG A 37 -0.19 -3.67 3.86
CA ARG A 37 -0.70 -5.05 3.77
C ARG A 37 -1.51 -5.31 2.50
N ARG A 38 -2.20 -4.30 1.97
CA ARG A 38 -2.93 -4.41 0.70
C ARG A 38 -1.96 -4.44 -0.46
N ASP A 39 -0.98 -3.55 -0.43
CA ASP A 39 0.01 -3.40 -1.49
C ASP A 39 0.86 -4.68 -1.60
N ILE A 40 1.41 -5.19 -0.50
CA ILE A 40 2.09 -6.49 -0.48
C ILE A 40 1.21 -7.66 -0.98
N ARG A 41 -0.11 -7.60 -0.78
CA ARG A 41 -0.99 -8.65 -1.32
C ARG A 41 -1.20 -8.52 -2.82
N ASN A 42 -1.30 -7.30 -3.32
CA ASN A 42 -1.40 -7.00 -4.74
C ASN A 42 -0.11 -7.46 -5.43
N ASP A 43 1.06 -7.00 -5.00
CA ASP A 43 2.34 -7.40 -5.55
C ASP A 43 2.52 -8.93 -5.64
N ARG A 44 2.06 -9.64 -4.60
CA ARG A 44 2.10 -11.10 -4.63
C ARG A 44 1.13 -11.72 -5.63
N ARG A 45 0.04 -11.03 -5.95
CA ARG A 45 -0.90 -11.44 -6.99
C ARG A 45 -0.26 -11.22 -8.34
N ASP A 46 0.28 -10.04 -8.57
CA ASP A 46 0.90 -9.62 -9.82
C ASP A 46 2.11 -10.52 -10.14
N ILE A 47 3.00 -10.76 -9.19
CA ILE A 47 4.09 -11.76 -9.32
C ILE A 47 3.59 -13.17 -9.69
N ARG A 48 2.40 -13.58 -9.23
CA ARG A 48 1.85 -14.89 -9.61
C ARG A 48 1.30 -14.89 -11.03
N GLU A 49 0.72 -13.78 -11.46
CA GLU A 49 0.22 -13.53 -12.80
C GLU A 49 1.39 -13.55 -13.78
N ASP A 50 2.39 -12.72 -13.58
CA ASP A 50 3.62 -12.67 -14.38
C ASP A 50 4.29 -14.04 -14.55
N LYS A 51 4.30 -14.83 -13.47
CA LYS A 51 4.85 -16.18 -13.55
C LYS A 51 4.01 -17.15 -14.38
N ARG A 52 2.70 -16.88 -14.55
CA ARG A 52 1.85 -17.64 -15.47
C ARG A 52 2.13 -17.21 -16.90
N ASP A 53 2.16 -15.91 -17.12
CA ASP A 53 2.39 -15.31 -18.43
C ASP A 53 3.75 -15.74 -18.99
N ILE A 54 4.82 -15.66 -18.19
CA ILE A 54 6.14 -16.22 -18.55
C ILE A 54 6.09 -17.71 -18.92
N ARG A 55 5.20 -18.49 -18.32
CA ARG A 55 5.06 -19.92 -18.67
C ARG A 55 4.34 -20.09 -20.00
N GLU A 56 3.33 -19.26 -20.27
CA GLU A 56 2.61 -19.24 -21.54
C GLU A 56 3.54 -18.78 -22.66
N ASP A 57 4.24 -17.69 -22.48
CA ASP A 57 5.24 -17.17 -23.43
C ASP A 57 6.32 -18.19 -23.78
N ARG A 58 6.79 -18.92 -22.77
CA ARG A 58 7.77 -20.01 -23.04
C ARG A 58 7.19 -21.12 -23.89
N LYS A 59 5.91 -21.41 -23.73
CA LYS A 59 5.20 -22.40 -24.55
C LYS A 59 5.05 -21.87 -25.96
N GLU A 60 4.61 -20.63 -26.11
CA GLU A 60 4.48 -19.96 -27.40
C GLU A 60 5.80 -19.91 -28.16
N LEU A 61 6.87 -19.49 -27.47
CA LEU A 61 8.21 -19.50 -28.06
C LEU A 61 8.63 -20.92 -28.51
N LYS A 62 8.30 -21.94 -27.72
CA LYS A 62 8.62 -23.33 -28.08
C LYS A 62 7.85 -23.77 -29.31
N ASP A 63 6.58 -23.37 -29.41
CA ASP A 63 5.75 -23.76 -30.55
C ASP A 63 6.13 -22.97 -31.81
N ALA A 64 6.46 -21.68 -31.68
CA ALA A 64 7.03 -20.88 -32.76
C ALA A 64 8.38 -21.44 -33.28
N VAL A 65 9.22 -21.94 -32.37
CA VAL A 65 10.50 -22.60 -32.80
C VAL A 65 10.22 -23.89 -33.56
N LYS A 66 9.16 -24.64 -33.23
CA LYS A 66 8.80 -25.86 -33.95
C LYS A 66 8.20 -25.55 -35.33
N SER A 67 7.40 -24.47 -35.44
CA SER A 67 6.84 -24.03 -36.74
C SER A 67 7.93 -23.54 -37.68
N GLY A 68 9.02 -23.02 -37.14
CA GLY A 68 10.14 -22.43 -37.89
C GLY A 68 9.85 -21.01 -38.39
N ASP A 69 8.76 -20.41 -37.97
CA ASP A 69 8.43 -19.03 -38.34
C ASP A 69 9.32 -18.03 -37.56
N LYS A 70 10.13 -17.31 -38.33
CA LYS A 70 11.11 -16.37 -37.77
C LYS A 70 10.45 -15.16 -37.11
N GLU A 71 9.32 -14.69 -37.62
CA GLU A 71 8.61 -13.54 -37.06
C GLU A 71 7.92 -13.94 -35.74
N GLU A 72 7.25 -15.07 -35.70
CA GLU A 72 6.66 -15.60 -34.46
C GLU A 72 7.73 -15.81 -33.38
N ILE A 73 8.88 -16.37 -33.74
CA ILE A 73 10.00 -16.56 -32.80
C ILE A 73 10.50 -15.22 -32.24
N LYS A 74 10.57 -14.19 -33.09
CA LYS A 74 11.03 -12.86 -32.71
C LYS A 74 10.04 -12.20 -31.74
N ASP A 75 8.76 -12.28 -32.03
CA ASP A 75 7.70 -11.70 -31.24
C ASP A 75 7.59 -12.41 -29.87
N ALA A 76 7.52 -13.73 -29.85
CA ALA A 76 7.52 -14.51 -28.63
C ALA A 76 8.76 -14.26 -27.73
N ARG A 77 9.92 -14.01 -28.33
CA ARG A 77 11.12 -13.61 -27.55
C ARG A 77 11.02 -12.21 -26.97
N LYS A 78 10.35 -11.31 -27.66
CA LYS A 78 10.14 -9.93 -27.20
C LYS A 78 9.18 -9.93 -26.01
N ASP A 79 8.07 -10.67 -26.11
CA ASP A 79 7.06 -10.77 -25.07
C ASP A 79 7.66 -11.42 -23.80
N LEU A 80 8.34 -12.54 -23.95
CA LEU A 80 9.05 -13.18 -22.84
C LEU A 80 10.10 -12.29 -22.15
N ARG A 81 10.71 -11.37 -22.88
CA ARG A 81 11.64 -10.38 -22.29
C ARG A 81 10.90 -9.30 -21.52
N ALA A 82 9.75 -8.84 -22.02
CA ALA A 82 8.91 -7.86 -21.36
C ALA A 82 8.41 -8.42 -20.03
N ASP A 83 7.79 -9.58 -20.04
CA ASP A 83 7.25 -10.23 -18.84
C ASP A 83 8.30 -10.53 -17.77
N ARG A 84 9.50 -10.91 -18.19
CA ARG A 84 10.62 -11.07 -17.25
C ARG A 84 11.07 -9.77 -16.62
N LYS A 85 10.97 -8.66 -17.35
CA LYS A 85 11.30 -7.35 -16.84
C LYS A 85 10.25 -6.90 -15.84
N ASP A 86 8.98 -7.14 -16.14
CA ASP A 86 7.86 -6.78 -15.28
C ASP A 86 7.91 -7.61 -13.98
N LEU A 87 8.11 -8.91 -14.07
CA LEU A 87 8.35 -9.75 -12.88
C LEU A 87 9.54 -9.28 -12.03
N HIS A 88 10.61 -8.77 -12.65
CA HIS A 88 11.75 -8.23 -11.91
C HIS A 88 11.38 -6.95 -11.16
N THR A 89 10.57 -6.08 -11.78
CA THR A 89 10.06 -4.85 -11.17
C THR A 89 9.16 -5.18 -9.98
N ASP A 90 8.18 -6.05 -10.16
CA ASP A 90 7.26 -6.48 -9.11
C ASP A 90 7.97 -7.11 -7.90
N HIS A 91 9.02 -7.89 -8.15
CA HIS A 91 9.86 -8.40 -7.07
C HIS A 91 10.64 -7.31 -6.33
N LYS A 92 11.00 -6.22 -7.01
CA LYS A 92 11.66 -5.08 -6.40
C LYS A 92 10.66 -4.30 -5.54
N ASP A 93 9.47 -4.06 -6.06
CA ASP A 93 8.41 -3.33 -5.38
C ASP A 93 7.94 -4.09 -4.13
N LEU A 94 7.71 -5.40 -4.23
CA LEU A 94 7.42 -6.24 -3.06
C LEU A 94 8.52 -6.18 -1.98
N ARG A 95 9.80 -6.04 -2.36
CA ARG A 95 10.89 -5.88 -1.36
C ARG A 95 10.83 -4.53 -0.69
N HIS A 96 10.50 -3.47 -1.43
CA HIS A 96 10.34 -2.11 -0.94
C HIS A 96 9.19 -2.08 0.07
N ASP A 97 8.00 -2.52 -0.31
CA ASP A 97 6.81 -2.54 0.53
C ASP A 97 6.99 -3.35 1.83
N ARG A 98 7.74 -4.44 1.77
CA ARG A 98 8.09 -5.18 2.97
C ARG A 98 9.07 -4.44 3.88
N HIS A 99 9.95 -3.64 3.31
CA HIS A 99 10.85 -2.80 4.08
C HIS A 99 10.08 -1.70 4.78
N ASP A 100 9.22 -0.99 4.06
CA ASP A 100 8.41 0.10 4.58
C ASP A 100 7.47 -0.38 5.68
N ARG A 101 6.75 -1.46 5.47
CA ARG A 101 5.94 -2.06 6.52
C ARG A 101 6.73 -2.41 7.79
N ARG A 102 8.00 -2.80 7.67
CA ARG A 102 8.84 -3.04 8.86
C ARG A 102 9.21 -1.76 9.57
N GLN A 103 9.39 -0.69 8.83
CA GLN A 103 9.69 0.62 9.37
C GLN A 103 8.47 1.18 10.09
N ASP A 104 7.31 1.22 9.46
CA ASP A 104 6.04 1.67 10.03
C ASP A 104 5.67 0.92 11.31
N ARG A 105 5.93 -0.39 11.34
CA ARG A 105 5.73 -1.17 12.58
C ARG A 105 6.69 -0.78 13.71
N ARG A 106 7.88 -0.29 13.40
CA ARG A 106 8.83 0.19 14.41
C ARG A 106 8.39 1.55 14.93
N GLU A 107 7.92 2.41 14.04
CA GLU A 107 7.40 3.74 14.36
C GLU A 107 6.18 3.62 15.26
N LEU A 108 5.19 2.86 14.85
CA LEU A 108 4.00 2.58 15.67
C LEU A 108 4.36 2.06 17.08
N ARG A 109 5.36 1.19 17.20
CA ARG A 109 5.78 0.70 18.52
C ARG A 109 6.41 1.79 19.39
N ARG A 110 7.14 2.73 18.79
CA ARG A 110 7.72 3.88 19.49
C ARG A 110 6.60 4.79 20.01
N ASP A 111 5.67 5.14 19.14
CA ASP A 111 4.57 6.05 19.46
C ASP A 111 3.65 5.49 20.55
N ILE A 112 3.37 4.20 20.51
CA ILE A 112 2.64 3.51 21.60
C ILE A 112 3.44 3.55 22.90
N LYS A 113 4.76 3.41 22.84
CA LYS A 113 5.60 3.44 24.05
C LYS A 113 5.65 4.83 24.63
N ASP A 114 5.80 5.84 23.78
CA ASP A 114 5.93 7.24 24.19
C ASP A 114 4.62 7.75 24.80
N GLN A 115 3.47 7.31 24.27
CA GLN A 115 2.17 7.60 24.90
C GLN A 115 1.95 6.93 26.27
N LYS A 116 2.62 5.80 26.54
CA LYS A 116 2.51 5.11 27.84
C LYS A 116 3.42 5.67 28.92
N GLN A 117 4.33 6.56 28.57
CA GLN A 117 5.22 7.26 29.49
C GLN A 117 4.92 8.78 29.45
N PRO A 118 3.81 9.23 30.09
CA PRO A 118 3.63 10.66 30.28
C PRO A 118 4.77 11.18 31.17
N GLN A 119 5.39 12.28 30.72
CA GLN A 119 6.40 13.01 31.48
C GLN A 119 5.82 13.57 32.76
#